data_ca0a1b4bf93ac90b0363279a5fe980a0
#
_entry.id   ca0a1b4bf93ac90b0363279a5fe980a0
#
_cell.length_a   1.000
_cell.length_b   1.000
_cell.length_c   1.000
_cell.angle_alpha   90.00
_cell.angle_beta   90.00
_cell.angle_gamma   90.00
#
_symmetry.space_group_name_H-M   'P 1'
#
loop_
_entity.id
_entity.type
_entity.pdbx_description
1 polymer ?
#
loop_
_entity_poly.entity_id
_entity_poly.type
_entity_poly.pdbx_seq_one_letter_code
_entity_poly.pdbx_strand_id
1 'polypeptide(L)'
;MNKGYLYISNGRVAPREVECSLDPISTGSFEAASIYAAHELGFQLYMGVNREYAEQLTGVDYDITFYNQHIYRNILNIRDLWIGYKNLCRFLKLHHEIAVLHCNTPIGGVLGRICGKKYGKKVIYMAHGFHFYKGSPLINRTIFKFIERRMAHKTDCLITINQEDYEAAQSFKLCKGGRVFKVNGVGINTLLYDGVIVDKNSKRESIGVPEDAFLGIVVGDLNDNKNVKTLIKALPYTAPNVHYIICGTGPEEKRLKEMAKLLRVEERCHFLGYRTDVKELYLTADVFLFASKREGLPRSTMEAMACGLPCIVSKIRGNVDLIDDKKGGYLVPCLDYKSFAIAINDLLSDPIKSKSMGAYNKEKIKCFDIGVVRKQMVEIFSEVL
;
A
#
# COMPACT_ATOMS: atom_id res chain seq x y z
N MET A 1 14.74 -14.89 29.65
CA MET A 1 14.18 -13.59 29.19
C MET A 1 13.78 -13.73 27.74
N ASN A 2 12.58 -13.34 27.39
CA ASN A 2 12.13 -13.36 25.98
C ASN A 2 12.97 -12.38 25.16
N LYS A 3 13.34 -12.79 23.93
CA LYS A 3 14.05 -11.90 23.01
C LYS A 3 13.12 -10.77 22.57
N GLY A 4 13.66 -9.54 22.48
CA GLY A 4 12.90 -8.39 22.03
C GLY A 4 12.94 -8.21 20.50
N TYR A 5 11.83 -7.79 19.93
CA TYR A 5 11.68 -7.40 18.52
C TYR A 5 11.25 -5.95 18.44
N LEU A 6 12.05 -5.12 17.78
CA LEU A 6 11.80 -3.69 17.63
C LEU A 6 11.39 -3.36 16.19
N TYR A 7 10.17 -2.85 16.03
CA TYR A 7 9.65 -2.34 14.76
C TYR A 7 9.91 -0.83 14.62
N ILE A 8 10.55 -0.44 13.52
CA ILE A 8 10.93 0.95 13.21
C ILE A 8 10.15 1.41 11.98
N SER A 9 9.19 2.31 12.18
CA SER A 9 8.39 2.94 11.14
C SER A 9 8.42 4.45 11.29
N ASN A 10 8.32 5.20 10.19
CA ASN A 10 8.04 6.64 10.22
C ASN A 10 6.63 6.94 9.70
N GLY A 11 5.76 5.94 9.69
CA GLY A 11 4.34 6.09 9.39
C GLY A 11 3.62 6.86 10.50
N ARG A 12 2.54 7.53 10.15
CA ARG A 12 1.54 7.96 11.11
C ARG A 12 0.72 6.74 11.46
N VAL A 13 0.66 6.39 12.72
CA VAL A 13 -0.41 5.52 13.21
C VAL A 13 -1.59 6.44 13.40
N ALA A 14 -2.58 6.40 12.50
CA ALA A 14 -3.77 7.21 12.62
C ALA A 14 -4.57 6.76 13.85
N PRO A 15 -5.18 7.70 14.62
CA PRO A 15 -6.16 7.33 15.62
C PRO A 15 -7.31 6.62 14.90
N ARG A 16 -7.82 5.58 15.48
CA ARG A 16 -8.97 4.86 14.98
C ARG A 16 -10.20 5.22 15.74
N GLU A 17 -11.20 5.63 14.99
CA GLU A 17 -12.58 5.23 15.27
C GLU A 17 -12.68 3.78 14.77
N VAL A 18 -12.57 2.83 15.68
CA VAL A 18 -12.69 1.40 15.37
C VAL A 18 -14.09 0.95 15.77
N GLU A 19 -14.95 0.82 14.80
CA GLU A 19 -16.02 -0.16 14.90
C GLU A 19 -15.42 -1.56 14.63
N CYS A 20 -15.40 -2.34 15.70
CA CYS A 20 -15.38 -3.79 15.73
C CYS A 20 -14.58 -4.53 14.64
N SER A 21 -13.27 -4.66 14.80
CA SER A 21 -12.52 -5.75 14.19
C SER A 21 -11.88 -6.59 15.29
N LEU A 22 -12.01 -7.91 15.18
CA LEU A 22 -11.38 -8.91 16.02
C LEU A 22 -9.84 -8.87 16.00
N ASP A 23 -9.25 -7.85 15.40
CA ASP A 23 -7.81 -7.71 15.22
C ASP A 23 -7.33 -6.34 15.72
N PRO A 24 -6.60 -6.30 16.81
CA PRO A 24 -6.18 -5.11 17.53
C PRO A 24 -5.18 -4.21 16.81
N ILE A 25 -4.39 -4.79 15.92
CA ILE A 25 -3.64 -4.04 14.91
C ILE A 25 -4.49 -4.11 13.65
N SER A 26 -5.16 -3.01 13.26
CA SER A 26 -6.09 -3.07 12.14
C SER A 26 -5.51 -3.87 11.00
N THR A 27 -6.34 -4.76 10.49
CA THR A 27 -6.08 -5.60 9.32
C THR A 27 -5.58 -4.83 8.10
N GLY A 28 -5.40 -3.55 8.21
CA GLY A 28 -4.91 -2.66 7.17
C GLY A 28 -3.65 -1.88 7.50
N SER A 29 -3.00 -2.11 8.63
CA SER A 29 -1.72 -1.46 8.91
C SER A 29 -0.57 -2.19 8.22
N PHE A 30 0.44 -1.43 7.80
CA PHE A 30 1.65 -1.99 7.17
C PHE A 30 2.43 -2.91 8.13
N GLU A 31 2.18 -2.78 9.42
CA GLU A 31 2.85 -3.47 10.51
C GLU A 31 2.20 -4.81 10.86
N ALA A 32 0.92 -4.98 10.58
CA ALA A 32 0.09 -6.05 11.14
C ALA A 32 0.68 -7.46 10.99
N ALA A 33 1.09 -7.84 9.78
CA ALA A 33 1.64 -9.18 9.54
C ALA A 33 2.99 -9.39 10.23
N SER A 34 3.83 -8.34 10.31
CA SER A 34 5.15 -8.43 10.93
C SER A 34 5.06 -8.53 12.46
N ILE A 35 4.18 -7.75 13.07
CA ILE A 35 3.94 -7.78 14.52
C ILE A 35 3.30 -9.10 14.91
N TYR A 36 2.31 -9.58 14.14
CA TYR A 36 1.72 -10.91 14.32
C TYR A 36 2.80 -12.00 14.32
N ALA A 37 3.66 -12.02 13.31
CA ALA A 37 4.71 -13.05 13.21
C ALA A 37 5.71 -13.00 14.37
N ALA A 38 6.10 -11.82 14.82
CA ALA A 38 6.99 -11.66 15.97
C ALA A 38 6.31 -12.12 17.27
N HIS A 39 5.02 -11.82 17.45
CA HIS A 39 4.23 -12.28 18.59
C HIS A 39 4.12 -13.81 18.61
N GLU A 40 3.74 -14.45 17.50
CA GLU A 40 3.62 -15.91 17.38
C GLU A 40 4.93 -16.64 17.72
N LEU A 41 6.07 -16.01 17.43
CA LEU A 41 7.39 -16.56 17.76
C LEU A 41 7.86 -16.21 19.19
N GLY A 42 6.99 -15.63 20.01
CA GLY A 42 7.23 -15.36 21.43
C GLY A 42 8.18 -14.20 21.70
N PHE A 43 8.34 -13.26 20.75
CA PHE A 43 9.13 -12.05 20.99
C PHE A 43 8.37 -11.05 21.87
N GLN A 44 9.10 -10.37 22.75
CA GLN A 44 8.62 -9.15 23.38
C GLN A 44 8.62 -8.02 22.36
N LEU A 45 7.49 -7.30 22.24
CA LEU A 45 7.28 -6.34 21.17
C LEU A 45 7.65 -4.91 21.60
N TYR A 46 8.39 -4.24 20.73
CA TYR A 46 8.76 -2.83 20.85
C TYR A 46 8.43 -2.11 19.55
N MET A 47 7.96 -0.86 19.63
CA MET A 47 7.66 -0.06 18.45
C MET A 47 8.15 1.37 18.60
N GLY A 48 8.86 1.84 17.58
CA GLY A 48 9.24 3.24 17.45
C GLY A 48 8.08 4.04 16.85
N VAL A 49 7.68 5.10 17.55
CA VAL A 49 6.64 6.04 17.10
C VAL A 49 7.12 7.48 17.28
N ASN A 50 6.57 8.43 16.54
CA ASN A 50 6.79 9.83 16.82
C ASN A 50 5.84 10.27 17.94
N ARG A 51 6.33 11.08 18.89
CA ARG A 51 5.66 11.41 20.15
C ARG A 51 4.24 11.95 19.98
N GLU A 52 3.99 12.67 18.89
CA GLU A 52 2.65 13.24 18.54
C GLU A 52 1.55 12.18 18.33
N TYR A 53 1.95 10.89 18.21
CA TYR A 53 1.03 9.79 17.91
C TYR A 53 1.02 8.69 18.98
N ALA A 54 1.91 8.75 19.98
CA ALA A 54 2.05 7.70 20.99
C ALA A 54 0.83 7.59 21.92
N GLU A 55 0.14 8.69 22.19
CA GLU A 55 -1.05 8.73 23.06
C GLU A 55 -2.31 8.13 22.40
N GLN A 56 -2.27 7.86 21.09
CA GLN A 56 -3.40 7.39 20.29
C GLN A 56 -3.41 5.88 20.04
N LEU A 57 -2.44 5.17 20.57
CA LEU A 57 -2.27 3.71 20.38
C LEU A 57 -2.95 2.89 21.49
N THR A 58 -3.91 3.46 22.20
CA THR A 58 -4.74 2.74 23.19
C THR A 58 -5.69 1.80 22.47
N GLY A 59 -5.63 0.51 22.80
CA GLY A 59 -6.51 -0.53 22.23
C GLY A 59 -5.82 -1.56 21.33
N VAL A 60 -4.53 -1.73 21.47
CA VAL A 60 -3.76 -2.80 20.82
C VAL A 60 -3.75 -4.02 21.77
N ASP A 61 -4.26 -5.18 21.32
CA ASP A 61 -4.31 -6.40 22.17
C ASP A 61 -2.94 -7.06 22.39
N TYR A 62 -1.87 -6.52 21.78
CA TYR A 62 -0.51 -6.96 22.05
C TYR A 62 0.15 -6.03 23.07
N ASP A 63 0.87 -6.61 24.01
CA ASP A 63 1.73 -5.83 24.92
C ASP A 63 2.92 -5.27 24.16
N ILE A 64 2.83 -4.00 23.74
CA ILE A 64 3.86 -3.30 22.95
C ILE A 64 4.45 -2.16 23.76
N THR A 65 5.76 -2.18 23.96
CA THR A 65 6.50 -1.06 24.55
C THR A 65 6.84 -0.03 23.45
N PHE A 66 6.35 1.21 23.61
CA PHE A 66 6.59 2.29 22.66
C PHE A 66 7.76 3.18 23.09
N TYR A 67 8.52 3.68 22.10
CA TYR A 67 9.52 4.72 22.35
C TYR A 67 9.42 5.87 21.33
N ASN A 68 9.80 7.07 21.73
CA ASN A 68 9.85 8.22 20.83
C ASN A 68 11.07 8.13 19.92
N GLN A 69 10.86 7.71 18.69
CA GLN A 69 11.93 7.52 17.72
C GLN A 69 12.41 8.80 17.03
N HIS A 70 11.54 9.80 16.84
CA HIS A 70 11.84 11.05 16.13
C HIS A 70 12.38 10.81 14.71
N ILE A 71 11.70 9.95 13.94
CA ILE A 71 12.06 9.62 12.55
C ILE A 71 10.96 10.16 11.62
N TYR A 72 11.31 11.16 10.80
CA TYR A 72 10.40 11.81 9.85
C TYR A 72 10.81 11.52 8.41
N ARG A 73 9.92 11.78 7.43
CA ARG A 73 10.17 11.51 6.01
C ARG A 73 11.05 12.52 5.29
N ASN A 74 11.49 13.58 5.96
CA ASN A 74 12.34 14.63 5.37
C ASN A 74 13.82 14.29 5.50
N ILE A 75 14.42 13.81 4.40
CA ILE A 75 15.85 13.47 4.34
C ILE A 75 16.79 14.69 4.42
N LEU A 76 16.28 15.90 4.14
CA LEU A 76 17.08 17.12 4.15
C LEU A 76 17.23 17.71 5.57
N ASN A 77 16.41 17.25 6.51
CA ASN A 77 16.53 17.68 7.90
C ASN A 77 17.54 16.81 8.66
N ILE A 78 18.81 17.17 8.53
CA ILE A 78 19.95 16.47 9.18
C ILE A 78 19.80 16.42 10.69
N ARG A 79 19.22 17.48 11.30
CA ARG A 79 19.00 17.55 12.75
C ARG A 79 18.05 16.43 13.21
N ASP A 80 16.92 16.24 12.54
CA ASP A 80 15.97 15.19 12.88
C ASP A 80 16.57 13.79 12.67
N LEU A 81 17.33 13.60 11.60
CA LEU A 81 18.03 12.34 11.35
C LEU A 81 19.01 12.01 12.49
N TRP A 82 19.72 13.00 12.99
CA TRP A 82 20.67 12.83 14.08
C TRP A 82 19.98 12.57 15.44
N ILE A 83 18.86 13.28 15.72
CA ILE A 83 18.06 13.05 16.92
C ILE A 83 17.49 11.61 16.86
N GLY A 84 16.90 11.20 15.75
CA GLY A 84 16.38 9.84 15.57
C GLY A 84 17.45 8.75 15.75
N TYR A 85 18.63 8.96 15.17
CA TYR A 85 19.78 8.08 15.40
C TYR A 85 20.17 7.99 16.88
N LYS A 86 20.27 9.13 17.59
CA LYS A 86 20.61 9.14 19.02
C LYS A 86 19.54 8.46 19.87
N ASN A 87 18.26 8.72 19.59
CA ASN A 87 17.17 8.10 20.32
C ASN A 87 17.20 6.59 20.16
N LEU A 88 17.38 6.10 18.93
CA LEU A 88 17.49 4.65 18.66
C LEU A 88 18.72 4.05 19.37
N CYS A 89 19.88 4.72 19.32
CA CYS A 89 21.07 4.26 20.03
C CYS A 89 20.89 4.20 21.55
N ARG A 90 20.22 5.21 22.14
CA ARG A 90 19.92 5.23 23.58
C ARG A 90 18.97 4.10 23.95
N PHE A 91 17.91 3.91 23.16
CA PHE A 91 16.93 2.86 23.39
C PHE A 91 17.57 1.47 23.36
N LEU A 92 18.40 1.17 22.35
CA LEU A 92 19.10 -0.11 22.22
C LEU A 92 20.15 -0.36 23.32
N LYS A 93 20.67 0.70 23.95
CA LYS A 93 21.54 0.57 25.12
C LYS A 93 20.80 0.23 26.40
N LEU A 94 19.56 0.69 26.54
CA LEU A 94 18.72 0.42 27.71
C LEU A 94 18.03 -0.95 27.61
N HIS A 95 17.75 -1.40 26.38
CA HIS A 95 17.00 -2.62 26.08
C HIS A 95 17.91 -3.65 25.38
N HIS A 96 18.80 -4.27 26.18
CA HIS A 96 19.76 -5.26 25.68
C HIS A 96 19.08 -6.54 25.17
N GLU A 97 17.88 -6.85 25.67
CA GLU A 97 17.03 -7.97 25.27
C GLU A 97 16.56 -7.87 23.81
N ILE A 98 16.50 -6.66 23.21
CA ILE A 98 16.15 -6.51 21.80
C ILE A 98 17.19 -7.25 20.95
N ALA A 99 16.74 -8.28 20.27
CA ALA A 99 17.55 -9.12 19.37
C ALA A 99 17.38 -8.75 17.89
N VAL A 100 16.22 -8.22 17.52
CA VAL A 100 15.81 -7.97 16.14
C VAL A 100 15.37 -6.52 15.95
N LEU A 101 15.85 -5.89 14.88
CA LEU A 101 15.37 -4.60 14.38
C LEU A 101 14.66 -4.83 13.04
N HIS A 102 13.38 -4.51 12.97
CA HIS A 102 12.62 -4.51 11.73
C HIS A 102 12.37 -3.09 11.24
N CYS A 103 12.78 -2.80 10.03
CA CYS A 103 12.69 -1.49 9.40
C CYS A 103 11.84 -1.59 8.14
N ASN A 104 10.89 -0.68 7.93
CA ASN A 104 10.00 -0.73 6.77
C ASN A 104 9.95 0.55 5.93
N THR A 105 10.72 1.57 6.27
CA THR A 105 10.73 2.85 5.56
C THR A 105 12.15 3.22 5.15
N PRO A 106 12.35 4.05 4.11
CA PRO A 106 13.68 4.37 3.63
C PRO A 106 14.59 4.95 4.71
N ILE A 107 14.13 5.96 5.46
CA ILE A 107 14.93 6.62 6.51
C ILE A 107 15.09 5.69 7.72
N GLY A 108 14.00 5.13 8.22
CA GLY A 108 14.03 4.14 9.29
C GLY A 108 14.89 2.93 8.91
N GLY A 109 14.84 2.52 7.64
CA GLY A 109 15.68 1.47 7.09
C GLY A 109 17.17 1.78 7.11
N VAL A 110 17.58 3.01 6.79
CA VAL A 110 19.00 3.42 6.89
C VAL A 110 19.46 3.46 8.35
N LEU A 111 18.70 4.14 9.22
CA LEU A 111 19.05 4.29 10.64
C LEU A 111 19.05 2.93 11.35
N GLY A 112 18.04 2.11 11.15
CA GLY A 112 17.92 0.79 11.77
C GLY A 112 19.04 -0.16 11.32
N ARG A 113 19.39 -0.20 10.04
CA ARG A 113 20.49 -1.02 9.51
C ARG A 113 21.86 -0.58 10.08
N ILE A 114 22.09 0.73 10.23
CA ILE A 114 23.32 1.26 10.86
C ILE A 114 23.39 0.88 12.35
N CYS A 115 22.31 1.13 13.09
CA CYS A 115 22.22 0.82 14.51
C CYS A 115 22.25 -0.69 14.78
N GLY A 116 21.55 -1.48 14.01
CA GLY A 116 21.52 -2.94 14.11
C GLY A 116 22.93 -3.53 14.00
N LYS A 117 23.69 -3.12 12.98
CA LYS A 117 25.09 -3.54 12.83
C LYS A 117 25.96 -3.09 13.98
N LYS A 118 25.80 -1.83 14.46
CA LYS A 118 26.56 -1.28 15.56
C LYS A 118 26.35 -2.02 16.88
N TYR A 119 25.12 -2.48 17.15
CA TYR A 119 24.76 -3.15 18.40
C TYR A 119 24.65 -4.67 18.28
N GLY A 120 25.09 -5.26 17.16
CA GLY A 120 25.09 -6.70 16.95
C GLY A 120 23.69 -7.33 16.90
N LYS A 121 22.69 -6.55 16.45
CA LYS A 121 21.29 -7.01 16.35
C LYS A 121 21.03 -7.55 14.94
N LYS A 122 20.13 -8.52 14.81
CA LYS A 122 19.61 -8.96 13.51
C LYS A 122 18.76 -7.87 12.88
N VAL A 123 18.89 -7.66 11.59
CA VAL A 123 18.18 -6.61 10.88
C VAL A 123 17.31 -7.19 9.78
N ILE A 124 16.02 -6.96 9.91
CA ILE A 124 15.01 -7.19 8.86
C ILE A 124 14.73 -5.83 8.19
N TYR A 125 14.76 -5.78 6.87
CA TYR A 125 14.31 -4.63 6.10
C TYR A 125 13.20 -5.04 5.14
N MET A 126 12.02 -4.51 5.34
CA MET A 126 10.88 -4.71 4.44
C MET A 126 10.68 -3.50 3.54
N ALA A 127 10.91 -3.69 2.24
CA ALA A 127 10.78 -2.64 1.24
C ALA A 127 9.36 -2.61 0.66
N HIS A 128 8.63 -1.54 0.92
CA HIS A 128 7.28 -1.31 0.36
C HIS A 128 7.31 -0.67 -1.05
N GLY A 129 8.45 -0.68 -1.69
CA GLY A 129 8.69 -0.15 -3.03
C GLY A 129 9.97 0.64 -3.09
N PHE A 130 10.99 0.12 -3.80
CA PHE A 130 12.22 0.85 -3.99
C PHE A 130 12.01 2.15 -4.78
N HIS A 131 12.82 3.18 -4.48
CA HIS A 131 12.75 4.46 -5.20
C HIS A 131 13.38 4.40 -6.60
N PHE A 132 14.09 3.32 -6.91
CA PHE A 132 14.59 2.99 -8.24
C PHE A 132 13.76 1.85 -8.82
N TYR A 133 13.04 2.12 -9.87
CA TYR A 133 12.15 1.19 -10.58
C TYR A 133 12.25 1.44 -12.08
N LYS A 134 11.71 0.54 -12.90
CA LYS A 134 11.71 0.68 -14.35
C LYS A 134 10.96 1.95 -14.77
N GLY A 135 11.67 2.86 -15.45
CA GLY A 135 11.10 4.17 -15.83
C GLY A 135 11.31 5.29 -14.81
N SER A 136 11.92 5.04 -13.63
CA SER A 136 12.24 6.11 -12.69
C SER A 136 13.36 7.03 -13.21
N PRO A 137 13.44 8.30 -12.72
CA PRO A 137 14.51 9.23 -13.07
C PRO A 137 15.91 8.62 -12.84
N LEU A 138 16.89 9.03 -13.65
CA LEU A 138 18.27 8.50 -13.57
C LEU A 138 18.90 8.70 -12.19
N ILE A 139 18.64 9.84 -11.53
CA ILE A 139 19.12 10.11 -10.18
C ILE A 139 18.60 9.07 -9.17
N ASN A 140 17.34 8.66 -9.30
CA ASN A 140 16.76 7.64 -8.45
C ASN A 140 17.40 6.26 -8.71
N ARG A 141 17.63 5.94 -9.98
CA ARG A 141 18.24 4.66 -10.40
C ARG A 141 19.72 4.54 -10.02
N THR A 142 20.40 5.66 -9.80
CA THR A 142 21.81 5.69 -9.38
C THR A 142 21.93 5.82 -7.86
N ILE A 143 21.49 6.95 -7.29
CA ILE A 143 21.71 7.28 -5.87
C ILE A 143 20.97 6.32 -4.94
N PHE A 144 19.64 6.14 -5.11
CA PHE A 144 18.89 5.28 -4.21
C PHE A 144 19.30 3.81 -4.35
N LYS A 145 19.59 3.35 -5.58
CA LYS A 145 20.11 1.99 -5.78
C LYS A 145 21.47 1.78 -5.13
N PHE A 146 22.35 2.78 -5.20
CA PHE A 146 23.65 2.74 -4.52
C PHE A 146 23.48 2.67 -3.00
N ILE A 147 22.61 3.51 -2.43
CA ILE A 147 22.32 3.51 -0.97
C ILE A 147 21.79 2.14 -0.55
N GLU A 148 20.80 1.60 -1.26
CA GLU A 148 20.22 0.29 -0.92
C GLU A 148 21.26 -0.83 -1.02
N ARG A 149 22.10 -0.86 -2.05
CA ARG A 149 23.21 -1.81 -2.16
C ARG A 149 24.21 -1.71 -1.01
N ARG A 150 24.55 -0.48 -0.58
CA ARG A 150 25.45 -0.27 0.57
C ARG A 150 24.82 -0.70 1.89
N MET A 151 23.52 -0.44 2.05
CA MET A 151 22.78 -0.84 3.25
C MET A 151 22.48 -2.34 3.29
N ALA A 152 22.39 -3.00 2.14
CA ALA A 152 22.19 -4.45 2.06
C ALA A 152 23.27 -5.24 2.83
N HIS A 153 24.54 -4.80 2.82
CA HIS A 153 25.61 -5.41 3.62
C HIS A 153 25.38 -5.41 5.14
N LYS A 154 24.34 -4.69 5.62
CA LYS A 154 23.95 -4.60 7.02
C LYS A 154 22.58 -5.24 7.28
N THR A 155 22.08 -6.00 6.33
CA THR A 155 20.72 -6.57 6.33
C THR A 155 20.81 -8.09 6.40
N ASP A 156 20.17 -8.70 7.39
CA ASP A 156 20.10 -10.16 7.54
C ASP A 156 18.92 -10.73 6.74
N CYS A 157 17.81 -10.00 6.70
CA CYS A 157 16.62 -10.39 5.96
C CYS A 157 16.08 -9.18 5.16
N LEU A 158 16.01 -9.29 3.85
CA LEU A 158 15.42 -8.29 2.97
C LEU A 158 14.11 -8.84 2.40
N ILE A 159 12.99 -8.19 2.74
CA ILE A 159 11.65 -8.59 2.29
C ILE A 159 11.14 -7.56 1.30
N THR A 160 10.60 -8.01 0.18
CA THR A 160 9.94 -7.17 -0.84
C THR A 160 8.50 -7.60 -1.02
N ILE A 161 7.67 -6.71 -1.56
CA ILE A 161 6.21 -6.93 -1.70
C ILE A 161 5.75 -7.03 -3.15
N ASN A 162 6.65 -6.93 -4.11
CA ASN A 162 6.36 -7.04 -5.54
C ASN A 162 7.53 -7.70 -6.27
N GLN A 163 7.28 -8.16 -7.49
CA GLN A 163 8.23 -8.95 -8.27
C GLN A 163 9.43 -8.13 -8.74
N GLU A 164 9.23 -6.89 -9.21
CA GLU A 164 10.32 -6.04 -9.72
C GLU A 164 11.36 -5.74 -8.63
N ASP A 165 10.89 -5.41 -7.42
CA ASP A 165 11.79 -5.15 -6.28
C ASP A 165 12.48 -6.43 -5.80
N TYR A 166 11.80 -7.58 -5.86
CA TYR A 166 12.38 -8.87 -5.52
C TYR A 166 13.56 -9.21 -6.45
N GLU A 167 13.35 -9.10 -7.76
CA GLU A 167 14.40 -9.33 -8.76
C GLU A 167 15.59 -8.36 -8.58
N ALA A 168 15.28 -7.09 -8.29
CA ALA A 168 16.32 -6.11 -8.01
C ALA A 168 17.12 -6.47 -6.75
N ALA A 169 16.43 -6.90 -5.67
CA ALA A 169 17.00 -7.25 -4.38
C ALA A 169 17.90 -8.50 -4.46
N GLN A 170 17.58 -9.47 -5.33
CA GLN A 170 18.42 -10.65 -5.58
C GLN A 170 19.85 -10.29 -6.04
N SER A 171 20.01 -9.12 -6.66
CA SER A 171 21.32 -8.61 -7.08
C SER A 171 22.12 -7.97 -5.94
N PHE A 172 21.56 -7.85 -4.73
CA PHE A 172 22.23 -7.20 -3.61
C PHE A 172 23.05 -8.21 -2.80
N LYS A 173 24.23 -7.78 -2.35
CA LYS A 173 25.03 -8.57 -1.44
C LYS A 173 24.63 -8.21 0.00
N LEU A 174 23.90 -9.11 0.67
CA LEU A 174 23.52 -8.99 2.06
C LEU A 174 24.69 -9.32 2.99
N CYS A 175 24.49 -9.25 4.31
CA CYS A 175 25.46 -9.76 5.28
C CYS A 175 25.65 -11.28 5.11
N LYS A 176 26.67 -11.85 5.76
CA LYS A 176 26.93 -13.30 5.69
C LYS A 176 25.71 -14.09 6.20
N GLY A 177 25.15 -14.95 5.37
CA GLY A 177 23.95 -15.73 5.68
C GLY A 177 22.64 -14.96 5.48
N GLY A 178 22.70 -13.70 5.04
CA GLY A 178 21.51 -12.91 4.76
C GLY A 178 20.74 -13.39 3.53
N ARG A 179 19.41 -13.26 3.55
CA ARG A 179 18.49 -13.79 2.53
C ARG A 179 17.47 -12.75 2.07
N VAL A 180 17.00 -12.91 0.84
CA VAL A 180 15.97 -12.08 0.21
C VAL A 180 14.70 -12.89 0.07
N PHE A 181 13.56 -12.30 0.49
CA PHE A 181 12.25 -12.91 0.40
C PHE A 181 11.27 -11.98 -0.32
N LYS A 182 10.21 -12.58 -0.85
CA LYS A 182 9.05 -11.85 -1.37
C LYS A 182 7.81 -12.35 -0.63
N VAL A 183 6.98 -11.40 -0.19
CA VAL A 183 5.65 -11.68 0.37
C VAL A 183 4.57 -11.05 -0.50
N ASN A 184 3.35 -11.52 -0.34
CA ASN A 184 2.20 -11.03 -1.09
C ASN A 184 1.63 -9.73 -0.50
N GLY A 185 2.47 -8.68 -0.46
CA GLY A 185 2.10 -7.37 0.03
C GLY A 185 2.04 -7.28 1.55
N VAL A 186 1.22 -6.37 2.03
CA VAL A 186 0.94 -6.20 3.47
C VAL A 186 -0.28 -7.00 3.92
N GLY A 187 -0.96 -7.61 2.98
CA GLY A 187 -2.22 -8.33 3.18
C GLY A 187 -3.46 -7.44 3.18
N ILE A 188 -4.57 -8.03 2.81
CA ILE A 188 -5.91 -7.45 2.90
C ILE A 188 -6.82 -8.47 3.57
N ASN A 189 -7.71 -8.01 4.45
CA ASN A 189 -8.73 -8.90 5.01
C ASN A 189 -9.87 -9.09 3.98
N THR A 190 -9.81 -10.17 3.23
CA THR A 190 -10.80 -10.47 2.17
C THR A 190 -12.18 -10.73 2.74
N LEU A 191 -12.29 -11.21 3.98
CA LEU A 191 -13.57 -11.50 4.65
C LEU A 191 -14.40 -10.23 4.88
N LEU A 192 -13.77 -9.07 4.99
CA LEU A 192 -14.49 -7.80 5.14
C LEU A 192 -15.35 -7.46 3.92
N TYR A 193 -15.10 -8.09 2.77
CA TYR A 193 -15.79 -7.80 1.49
C TYR A 193 -16.76 -8.92 1.11
N ASP A 194 -16.75 -10.04 1.81
CA ASP A 194 -17.66 -11.17 1.56
C ASP A 194 -19.02 -10.96 2.22
N GLY A 195 -20.08 -11.37 1.51
CA GLY A 195 -21.45 -11.36 2.03
C GLY A 195 -22.06 -9.96 2.26
N VAL A 196 -21.36 -8.89 1.88
CA VAL A 196 -21.87 -7.52 2.01
C VAL A 196 -22.89 -7.26 0.89
N ILE A 197 -24.12 -6.98 1.28
CA ILE A 197 -25.21 -6.64 0.35
C ILE A 197 -25.36 -5.10 0.38
N VAL A 198 -25.31 -4.49 -0.78
CA VAL A 198 -25.52 -3.05 -0.95
C VAL A 198 -26.69 -2.86 -1.93
N ASP A 199 -27.66 -2.05 -1.54
CA ASP A 199 -28.66 -1.53 -2.49
C ASP A 199 -27.97 -0.51 -3.40
N LYS A 200 -27.59 -0.97 -4.59
CA LYS A 200 -26.85 -0.15 -5.56
C LYS A 200 -27.61 1.08 -6.00
N ASN A 201 -28.93 0.97 -6.18
CA ASN A 201 -29.73 2.08 -6.68
C ASN A 201 -29.84 3.19 -5.62
N SER A 202 -30.18 2.82 -4.40
CA SER A 202 -30.21 3.76 -3.28
C SER A 202 -28.83 4.41 -3.02
N LYS A 203 -27.74 3.63 -3.14
CA LYS A 203 -26.39 4.17 -2.97
C LYS A 203 -26.02 5.13 -4.11
N ARG A 204 -26.34 4.82 -5.37
CA ARG A 204 -26.11 5.69 -6.53
C ARG A 204 -26.87 7.00 -6.39
N GLU A 205 -28.13 6.95 -6.03
CA GLU A 205 -28.95 8.13 -5.76
C GLU A 205 -28.33 9.03 -4.68
N SER A 206 -27.87 8.43 -3.56
CA SER A 206 -27.27 9.17 -2.43
C SER A 206 -25.99 9.93 -2.78
N ILE A 207 -25.32 9.57 -3.88
CA ILE A 207 -24.08 10.20 -4.37
C ILE A 207 -24.28 10.93 -5.70
N GLY A 208 -25.54 11.10 -6.15
CA GLY A 208 -25.90 11.86 -7.35
C GLY A 208 -25.48 11.18 -8.67
N VAL A 209 -25.41 9.86 -8.71
CA VAL A 209 -25.09 9.07 -9.92
C VAL A 209 -26.35 8.52 -10.53
N PRO A 210 -26.60 8.67 -11.85
CA PRO A 210 -27.75 8.07 -12.53
C PRO A 210 -27.79 6.55 -12.36
N GLU A 211 -28.99 5.98 -12.26
CA GLU A 211 -29.18 4.54 -12.04
C GLU A 211 -28.60 3.68 -13.19
N ASP A 212 -28.76 4.15 -14.42
CA ASP A 212 -28.30 3.49 -15.66
C ASP A 212 -26.84 3.79 -16.01
N ALA A 213 -26.12 4.56 -15.18
CA ALA A 213 -24.72 4.88 -15.42
C ALA A 213 -23.82 3.65 -15.32
N PHE A 214 -22.85 3.54 -16.22
CA PHE A 214 -21.69 2.66 -16.03
C PHE A 214 -20.68 3.39 -15.14
N LEU A 215 -20.51 2.88 -13.92
CA LEU A 215 -19.85 3.60 -12.84
C LEU A 215 -18.41 3.14 -12.62
N GLY A 216 -17.45 4.02 -12.94
CA GLY A 216 -16.04 3.84 -12.57
C GLY A 216 -15.76 4.41 -11.17
N ILE A 217 -15.01 3.67 -10.36
CA ILE A 217 -14.54 4.16 -9.06
C ILE A 217 -13.03 4.41 -9.06
N VAL A 218 -12.63 5.56 -8.52
CA VAL A 218 -11.24 5.99 -8.30
C VAL A 218 -11.04 6.23 -6.81
N VAL A 219 -10.05 5.57 -6.18
CA VAL A 219 -9.78 5.72 -4.74
C VAL A 219 -8.31 6.03 -4.49
N GLY A 220 -8.06 7.09 -3.75
CA GLY A 220 -6.72 7.50 -3.29
C GLY A 220 -6.52 9.01 -3.22
N ASP A 221 -5.36 9.42 -2.71
CA ASP A 221 -5.00 10.84 -2.61
C ASP A 221 -5.04 11.54 -3.97
N LEU A 222 -5.57 12.74 -4.04
CA LEU A 222 -5.61 13.54 -5.27
C LEU A 222 -4.29 14.31 -5.46
N ASN A 223 -3.24 13.57 -5.87
CA ASN A 223 -1.90 14.09 -6.11
C ASN A 223 -1.38 13.71 -7.51
N ASP A 224 -0.26 14.29 -7.92
CA ASP A 224 0.32 14.03 -9.25
C ASP A 224 0.72 12.57 -9.48
N ASN A 225 1.10 11.83 -8.40
CA ASN A 225 1.43 10.42 -8.52
C ASN A 225 0.20 9.55 -8.86
N LYS A 226 -0.94 9.82 -8.24
CA LYS A 226 -2.19 9.07 -8.50
C LYS A 226 -2.78 9.38 -9.87
N ASN A 227 -2.41 10.51 -10.47
CA ASN A 227 -2.63 10.83 -11.88
C ASN A 227 -4.09 10.73 -12.35
N VAL A 228 -5.03 11.11 -11.50
CA VAL A 228 -6.48 11.11 -11.80
C VAL A 228 -6.81 11.93 -13.05
N LYS A 229 -5.97 12.93 -13.37
CA LYS A 229 -6.08 13.73 -14.60
C LYS A 229 -6.12 12.90 -15.89
N THR A 230 -5.43 11.74 -15.93
CA THR A 230 -5.47 10.86 -17.11
C THR A 230 -6.84 10.20 -17.26
N LEU A 231 -7.49 9.83 -16.15
CA LEU A 231 -8.84 9.26 -16.17
C LEU A 231 -9.89 10.31 -16.60
N ILE A 232 -9.81 11.53 -16.06
CA ILE A 232 -10.70 12.64 -16.49
C ILE A 232 -10.53 12.94 -17.98
N LYS A 233 -9.30 12.91 -18.51
CA LYS A 233 -9.04 13.07 -19.95
C LYS A 233 -9.58 11.93 -20.82
N ALA A 234 -9.76 10.75 -20.25
CA ALA A 234 -10.34 9.61 -20.95
C ALA A 234 -11.87 9.77 -21.14
N LEU A 235 -12.54 10.42 -20.18
CA LEU A 235 -13.99 10.49 -20.09
C LEU A 235 -14.70 11.05 -21.35
N PRO A 236 -14.18 12.11 -22.05
CA PRO A 236 -14.77 12.56 -23.33
C PRO A 236 -14.79 11.50 -24.45
N TYR A 237 -13.98 10.46 -24.34
CA TYR A 237 -13.84 9.37 -25.32
C TYR A 237 -14.61 8.11 -24.94
N THR A 238 -15.32 8.13 -23.81
CA THR A 238 -16.20 7.04 -23.37
C THR A 238 -17.65 7.33 -23.76
N ALA A 239 -18.50 6.31 -23.68
CA ALA A 239 -19.94 6.48 -23.88
C ALA A 239 -20.52 7.53 -22.89
N PRO A 240 -21.61 8.23 -23.30
CA PRO A 240 -22.18 9.34 -22.49
C PRO A 240 -22.64 8.93 -21.08
N ASN A 241 -23.05 7.68 -20.88
CA ASN A 241 -23.51 7.15 -19.60
C ASN A 241 -22.39 6.62 -18.71
N VAL A 242 -21.12 6.83 -19.06
CA VAL A 242 -19.98 6.50 -18.16
C VAL A 242 -19.77 7.63 -17.18
N HIS A 243 -19.85 7.34 -15.88
CA HIS A 243 -19.63 8.27 -14.78
C HIS A 243 -18.49 7.80 -13.89
N TYR A 244 -17.81 8.74 -13.21
CA TYR A 244 -16.78 8.41 -12.23
C TYR A 244 -17.13 8.93 -10.86
N ILE A 245 -16.99 8.10 -9.82
CA ILE A 245 -16.87 8.54 -8.42
C ILE A 245 -15.39 8.59 -8.04
N ILE A 246 -14.99 9.71 -7.46
CA ILE A 246 -13.60 10.02 -7.11
C ILE A 246 -13.54 10.22 -5.61
N CYS A 247 -13.01 9.20 -4.92
CA CYS A 247 -12.90 9.14 -3.46
C CYS A 247 -11.48 9.48 -3.02
N GLY A 248 -11.32 10.57 -2.31
CA GLY A 248 -10.07 11.08 -1.77
C GLY A 248 -9.98 12.59 -1.82
N THR A 249 -8.96 13.12 -1.16
CA THR A 249 -8.63 14.55 -1.13
C THR A 249 -7.16 14.74 -1.49
N GLY A 250 -6.77 15.96 -1.83
CA GLY A 250 -5.37 16.25 -2.11
C GLY A 250 -5.15 17.55 -2.87
N PRO A 251 -3.88 17.93 -3.07
CA PRO A 251 -3.52 19.22 -3.66
C PRO A 251 -3.98 19.42 -5.10
N GLU A 252 -4.23 18.35 -5.86
CA GLU A 252 -4.68 18.44 -7.25
C GLU A 252 -6.20 18.56 -7.39
N GLU A 253 -6.99 18.46 -6.32
CA GLU A 253 -8.47 18.42 -6.39
C GLU A 253 -9.06 19.59 -7.18
N LYS A 254 -8.67 20.83 -6.84
CA LYS A 254 -9.15 22.04 -7.53
C LYS A 254 -8.88 21.98 -9.02
N ARG A 255 -7.64 21.61 -9.39
CA ARG A 255 -7.21 21.52 -10.79
C ARG A 255 -7.95 20.42 -11.56
N LEU A 256 -8.26 19.31 -10.91
CA LEU A 256 -9.02 18.20 -11.50
C LEU A 256 -10.47 18.62 -11.77
N LYS A 257 -11.12 19.34 -10.86
CA LYS A 257 -12.48 19.90 -11.05
C LYS A 257 -12.50 20.93 -12.20
N GLU A 258 -11.51 21.82 -12.26
CA GLU A 258 -11.35 22.78 -13.37
C GLU A 258 -11.15 22.06 -14.72
N MET A 259 -10.37 20.99 -14.73
CA MET A 259 -10.16 20.16 -15.94
C MET A 259 -11.44 19.48 -16.41
N ALA A 260 -12.27 18.94 -15.48
CA ALA A 260 -13.54 18.33 -15.82
C ALA A 260 -14.48 19.33 -16.50
N LYS A 261 -14.57 20.57 -15.99
CA LYS A 261 -15.31 21.67 -16.62
C LYS A 261 -14.79 22.02 -18.01
N LEU A 262 -13.47 22.20 -18.14
CA LEU A 262 -12.85 22.53 -19.43
C LEU A 262 -13.13 21.45 -20.50
N LEU A 263 -13.17 20.19 -20.09
CA LEU A 263 -13.48 19.06 -20.95
C LEU A 263 -14.99 18.77 -21.09
N ARG A 264 -15.86 19.58 -20.46
CA ARG A 264 -17.34 19.44 -20.45
C ARG A 264 -17.82 18.05 -20.00
N VAL A 265 -17.19 17.55 -18.92
CA VAL A 265 -17.51 16.25 -18.30
C VAL A 265 -17.74 16.36 -16.78
N GLU A 266 -17.95 17.58 -16.28
CA GLU A 266 -18.18 17.83 -14.83
C GLU A 266 -19.36 17.07 -14.28
N GLU A 267 -20.46 16.97 -15.01
CA GLU A 267 -21.67 16.23 -14.62
C GLU A 267 -21.44 14.70 -14.50
N ARG A 268 -20.35 14.23 -15.07
CA ARG A 268 -19.94 12.81 -15.07
C ARG A 268 -18.81 12.52 -14.08
N CYS A 269 -18.34 13.52 -13.33
CA CYS A 269 -17.25 13.43 -12.36
C CYS A 269 -17.74 13.76 -10.95
N HIS A 270 -18.04 12.77 -10.12
CA HIS A 270 -18.54 12.93 -8.77
C HIS A 270 -17.38 12.90 -7.77
N PHE A 271 -16.91 14.07 -7.33
CA PHE A 271 -15.85 14.20 -6.32
C PHE A 271 -16.48 14.06 -4.92
N LEU A 272 -16.26 12.92 -4.27
CA LEU A 272 -16.87 12.59 -2.99
C LEU A 272 -16.02 12.97 -1.77
N GLY A 273 -14.78 13.49 -1.98
CA GLY A 273 -13.87 13.78 -0.89
C GLY A 273 -13.39 12.53 -0.16
N TYR A 274 -12.96 12.68 1.10
CA TYR A 274 -12.58 11.53 1.94
C TYR A 274 -13.84 10.76 2.36
N ARG A 275 -13.81 9.44 2.18
CA ARG A 275 -14.95 8.55 2.50
C ARG A 275 -14.51 7.42 3.44
N THR A 276 -15.38 7.07 4.37
CA THR A 276 -15.21 5.90 5.27
C THR A 276 -15.97 4.68 4.78
N ASP A 277 -17.00 4.88 3.96
CA ASP A 277 -17.84 3.84 3.35
C ASP A 277 -17.33 3.36 1.98
N VAL A 278 -16.00 3.41 1.76
CA VAL A 278 -15.37 3.07 0.47
C VAL A 278 -15.72 1.64 0.02
N LYS A 279 -15.88 0.72 0.96
CA LYS A 279 -16.29 -0.66 0.68
C LYS A 279 -17.64 -0.72 -0.04
N GLU A 280 -18.65 0.01 0.44
CA GLU A 280 -19.96 0.09 -0.20
C GLU A 280 -19.86 0.73 -1.59
N LEU A 281 -19.02 1.76 -1.73
CA LEU A 281 -18.79 2.41 -3.02
C LEU A 281 -18.11 1.49 -4.04
N TYR A 282 -17.16 0.63 -3.63
CA TYR A 282 -16.62 -0.41 -4.50
C TYR A 282 -17.72 -1.38 -4.97
N LEU A 283 -18.57 -1.85 -4.05
CA LEU A 283 -19.66 -2.79 -4.37
C LEU A 283 -20.76 -2.16 -5.26
N THR A 284 -20.87 -0.82 -5.27
CA THR A 284 -21.80 -0.06 -6.09
C THR A 284 -21.28 0.18 -7.52
N ALA A 285 -19.95 0.24 -7.68
CA ALA A 285 -19.28 0.49 -8.94
C ALA A 285 -19.32 -0.72 -9.89
N ASP A 286 -19.03 -0.47 -11.18
CA ASP A 286 -18.95 -1.47 -12.23
C ASP A 286 -17.50 -1.76 -12.65
N VAL A 287 -16.58 -0.80 -12.45
CA VAL A 287 -15.16 -0.94 -12.78
C VAL A 287 -14.28 -0.10 -11.84
N PHE A 288 -13.13 -0.63 -11.47
CA PHE A 288 -12.11 0.12 -10.74
C PHE A 288 -11.11 0.75 -11.72
N LEU A 289 -10.82 2.03 -11.52
CA LEU A 289 -9.94 2.83 -12.38
C LEU A 289 -8.74 3.36 -11.59
N PHE A 290 -7.50 3.08 -12.08
CA PHE A 290 -6.30 3.47 -11.36
C PHE A 290 -5.13 3.80 -12.29
N ALA A 291 -4.87 5.09 -12.51
CA ALA A 291 -3.86 5.59 -13.44
C ALA A 291 -2.54 6.02 -12.78
N SER A 292 -2.23 5.52 -11.58
CA SER A 292 -1.05 5.90 -10.80
C SER A 292 0.24 5.72 -11.60
N LYS A 293 1.21 6.62 -11.39
CA LYS A 293 2.52 6.57 -12.06
C LYS A 293 3.50 5.64 -11.35
N ARG A 294 3.33 5.42 -10.05
CA ARG A 294 4.24 4.61 -9.23
C ARG A 294 3.51 4.05 -8.02
N GLU A 295 3.64 2.75 -7.81
CA GLU A 295 3.16 2.04 -6.61
C GLU A 295 4.19 1.00 -6.16
N GLY A 296 4.05 0.56 -4.90
CA GLY A 296 4.71 -0.66 -4.42
C GLY A 296 3.85 -1.88 -4.68
N LEU A 297 2.71 -1.94 -3.99
CA LEU A 297 1.57 -2.84 -4.23
C LEU A 297 0.31 -2.11 -3.74
N PRO A 298 -0.55 -1.59 -4.64
CA PRO A 298 -1.60 -0.64 -4.25
C PRO A 298 -2.76 -1.33 -3.54
N ARG A 299 -3.04 -0.89 -2.32
CA ARG A 299 -4.11 -1.44 -1.50
C ARG A 299 -5.49 -1.22 -2.12
N SER A 300 -5.74 -0.03 -2.71
CA SER A 300 -7.02 0.25 -3.36
C SER A 300 -7.35 -0.70 -4.52
N THR A 301 -6.32 -1.17 -5.27
CA THR A 301 -6.51 -2.21 -6.29
C THR A 301 -6.87 -3.56 -5.63
N MET A 302 -6.23 -3.91 -4.52
CA MET A 302 -6.54 -5.14 -3.77
C MET A 302 -7.98 -5.12 -3.23
N GLU A 303 -8.43 -3.98 -2.71
CA GLU A 303 -9.80 -3.76 -2.21
C GLU A 303 -10.83 -3.90 -3.34
N ALA A 304 -10.57 -3.30 -4.50
CA ALA A 304 -11.42 -3.45 -5.68
C ALA A 304 -11.53 -4.90 -6.15
N MET A 305 -10.40 -5.62 -6.17
CA MET A 305 -10.37 -7.06 -6.49
C MET A 305 -11.20 -7.88 -5.50
N ALA A 306 -11.10 -7.58 -4.20
CA ALA A 306 -11.88 -8.26 -3.15
C ALA A 306 -13.39 -8.04 -3.29
N CYS A 307 -13.79 -6.86 -3.80
CA CYS A 307 -15.17 -6.56 -4.18
C CYS A 307 -15.61 -7.20 -5.50
N GLY A 308 -14.72 -7.91 -6.21
CA GLY A 308 -15.03 -8.55 -7.48
C GLY A 308 -15.17 -7.57 -8.64
N LEU A 309 -14.47 -6.45 -8.63
CA LEU A 309 -14.46 -5.50 -9.74
C LEU A 309 -13.44 -5.89 -10.82
N PRO A 310 -13.76 -5.75 -12.11
CA PRO A 310 -12.74 -5.66 -13.14
C PRO A 310 -11.92 -4.39 -12.93
N CYS A 311 -10.61 -4.45 -13.21
CA CYS A 311 -9.70 -3.37 -12.90
C CYS A 311 -9.00 -2.84 -14.16
N ILE A 312 -9.16 -1.56 -14.48
CA ILE A 312 -8.38 -0.89 -15.52
C ILE A 312 -7.31 -0.05 -14.81
N VAL A 313 -6.08 -0.53 -14.87
CA VAL A 313 -4.99 0.05 -14.07
C VAL A 313 -3.75 0.32 -14.91
N SER A 314 -2.95 1.30 -14.49
CA SER A 314 -1.68 1.58 -15.17
C SER A 314 -0.73 0.38 -15.12
N LYS A 315 -0.05 0.10 -16.25
CA LYS A 315 0.95 -0.97 -16.39
C LYS A 315 2.25 -0.57 -15.71
N ILE A 316 2.26 -0.65 -14.39
CA ILE A 316 3.40 -0.32 -13.52
C ILE A 316 3.63 -1.41 -12.50
N ARG A 317 4.80 -1.38 -11.87
CA ARG A 317 5.14 -2.21 -10.71
C ARG A 317 4.01 -2.22 -9.68
N GLY A 318 3.73 -3.35 -9.09
CA GLY A 318 2.64 -3.57 -8.15
C GLY A 318 1.30 -3.85 -8.84
N ASN A 319 0.89 -3.04 -9.81
CA ASN A 319 -0.33 -3.33 -10.59
C ASN A 319 -0.17 -4.60 -11.42
N VAL A 320 1.00 -4.82 -12.04
CA VAL A 320 1.29 -6.04 -12.83
C VAL A 320 1.41 -7.29 -11.97
N ASP A 321 1.63 -7.16 -10.67
CA ASP A 321 1.60 -8.27 -9.71
C ASP A 321 0.15 -8.66 -9.36
N LEU A 322 -0.75 -7.66 -9.31
CA LEU A 322 -2.14 -7.84 -8.93
C LEU A 322 -3.03 -8.25 -10.10
N ILE A 323 -2.93 -7.55 -11.23
CA ILE A 323 -3.85 -7.71 -12.36
C ILE A 323 -3.16 -8.49 -13.48
N ASP A 324 -3.77 -9.62 -13.89
CA ASP A 324 -3.43 -10.31 -15.12
C ASP A 324 -4.20 -9.68 -16.28
N ASP A 325 -3.43 -9.15 -17.24
CA ASP A 325 -3.98 -8.43 -18.39
C ASP A 325 -4.98 -9.30 -19.16
N LYS A 326 -6.15 -8.74 -19.47
CA LYS A 326 -7.29 -9.39 -20.15
C LYS A 326 -7.95 -10.54 -19.39
N LYS A 327 -7.52 -10.85 -18.13
CA LYS A 327 -8.18 -11.83 -17.26
C LYS A 327 -8.89 -11.17 -16.09
N GLY A 328 -8.22 -10.26 -15.40
CA GLY A 328 -8.77 -9.50 -14.28
C GLY A 328 -9.09 -8.04 -14.63
N GLY A 329 -8.84 -7.63 -15.86
CA GLY A 329 -9.01 -6.28 -16.36
C GLY A 329 -7.95 -5.92 -17.39
N TYR A 330 -7.55 -4.65 -17.44
CA TYR A 330 -6.60 -4.12 -18.42
C TYR A 330 -5.41 -3.42 -17.78
N LEU A 331 -4.21 -3.71 -18.30
CA LEU A 331 -2.97 -3.01 -17.98
C LEU A 331 -2.68 -1.96 -19.06
N VAL A 332 -2.85 -0.69 -18.75
CA VAL A 332 -2.78 0.44 -19.67
C VAL A 332 -1.56 1.31 -19.39
N PRO A 333 -0.85 1.88 -20.37
CA PRO A 333 0.20 2.86 -20.11
C PRO A 333 -0.34 4.06 -19.31
N CYS A 334 0.33 4.47 -18.23
CA CYS A 334 -0.22 5.37 -17.21
C CYS A 334 -0.61 6.78 -17.71
N LEU A 335 -0.11 7.22 -18.87
CA LEU A 335 -0.44 8.52 -19.48
C LEU A 335 -1.36 8.40 -20.71
N ASP A 336 -1.71 7.18 -21.10
CA ASP A 336 -2.51 6.93 -22.29
C ASP A 336 -4.02 6.90 -21.98
N TYR A 337 -4.60 8.12 -21.89
CA TYR A 337 -6.03 8.29 -21.63
C TYR A 337 -6.93 7.66 -22.69
N LYS A 338 -6.47 7.53 -23.97
CA LYS A 338 -7.26 6.89 -25.03
C LYS A 338 -7.40 5.40 -24.81
N SER A 339 -6.32 4.72 -24.43
CA SER A 339 -6.37 3.30 -24.08
C SER A 339 -7.21 3.04 -22.83
N PHE A 340 -7.23 3.97 -21.84
CA PHE A 340 -8.19 3.88 -20.73
C PHE A 340 -9.63 3.96 -21.23
N ALA A 341 -9.96 4.90 -22.12
CA ALA A 341 -11.30 5.04 -22.68
C ALA A 341 -11.73 3.79 -23.48
N ILE A 342 -10.82 3.24 -24.29
CA ILE A 342 -11.09 2.00 -25.04
C ILE A 342 -11.41 0.85 -24.09
N ALA A 343 -10.61 0.66 -23.04
CA ALA A 343 -10.81 -0.40 -22.07
C ALA A 343 -12.15 -0.24 -21.29
N ILE A 344 -12.55 0.98 -20.98
CA ILE A 344 -13.83 1.28 -20.32
C ILE A 344 -15.00 0.94 -21.24
N ASN A 345 -14.97 1.40 -22.50
CA ASN A 345 -16.01 1.12 -23.48
C ASN A 345 -16.13 -0.39 -23.79
N ASP A 346 -15.02 -1.11 -23.79
CA ASP A 346 -15.01 -2.56 -23.98
C ASP A 346 -15.71 -3.29 -22.83
N LEU A 347 -15.46 -2.91 -21.57
CA LEU A 347 -16.17 -3.49 -20.42
C LEU A 347 -17.65 -3.10 -20.37
N LEU A 348 -17.98 -1.88 -20.76
CA LEU A 348 -19.36 -1.42 -20.87
C LEU A 348 -20.13 -2.23 -21.92
N SER A 349 -19.51 -2.52 -23.07
CA SER A 349 -20.17 -3.22 -24.19
C SER A 349 -20.30 -4.73 -23.96
N ASP A 350 -19.55 -5.31 -23.02
CA ASP A 350 -19.58 -6.74 -22.72
C ASP A 350 -19.70 -6.99 -21.19
N PRO A 351 -20.92 -6.93 -20.64
CA PRO A 351 -21.16 -7.18 -19.22
C PRO A 351 -20.78 -8.58 -18.75
N ILE A 352 -20.82 -9.59 -19.63
CA ILE A 352 -20.43 -10.96 -19.29
C ILE A 352 -18.93 -11.03 -19.04
N LYS A 353 -18.14 -10.44 -19.93
CA LYS A 353 -16.70 -10.31 -19.80
C LYS A 353 -16.32 -9.50 -18.55
N SER A 354 -16.97 -8.37 -18.31
CA SER A 354 -16.77 -7.53 -17.13
C SER A 354 -16.98 -8.35 -15.85
N LYS A 355 -18.08 -9.08 -15.73
CA LYS A 355 -18.38 -9.93 -14.59
C LYS A 355 -17.39 -11.09 -14.43
N SER A 356 -16.96 -11.71 -15.53
CA SER A 356 -15.95 -12.77 -15.51
C SER A 356 -14.60 -12.26 -15.00
N MET A 357 -14.16 -11.08 -15.42
CA MET A 357 -12.92 -10.44 -14.95
C MET A 357 -12.98 -10.12 -13.45
N GLY A 358 -14.12 -9.62 -12.97
CA GLY A 358 -14.35 -9.37 -11.55
C GLY A 358 -14.28 -10.65 -10.70
N ALA A 359 -14.91 -11.72 -11.16
CA ALA A 359 -14.87 -13.03 -10.51
C ALA A 359 -13.44 -13.59 -10.45
N TYR A 360 -12.67 -13.44 -11.53
CA TYR A 360 -11.25 -13.81 -11.57
C TYR A 360 -10.44 -13.05 -10.52
N ASN A 361 -10.64 -11.74 -10.41
CA ASN A 361 -9.96 -10.91 -9.41
C ASN A 361 -10.30 -11.33 -7.98
N LYS A 362 -11.59 -11.63 -7.71
CA LYS A 362 -12.05 -12.08 -6.40
C LYS A 362 -11.42 -13.40 -5.98
N GLU A 363 -11.15 -14.30 -6.91
CA GLU A 363 -10.41 -15.53 -6.61
C GLU A 363 -8.92 -15.27 -6.43
N LYS A 364 -8.29 -14.51 -7.32
CA LYS A 364 -6.86 -14.20 -7.27
C LYS A 364 -6.46 -13.48 -5.99
N ILE A 365 -7.29 -12.56 -5.49
CA ILE A 365 -6.94 -11.75 -4.31
C ILE A 365 -6.81 -12.58 -3.03
N LYS A 366 -7.36 -13.78 -2.97
CA LYS A 366 -7.20 -14.70 -1.83
C LYS A 366 -5.74 -15.03 -1.53
N CYS A 367 -4.87 -15.03 -2.54
CA CYS A 367 -3.44 -15.20 -2.36
C CYS A 367 -2.77 -14.03 -1.61
N PHE A 368 -3.45 -12.87 -1.55
CA PHE A 368 -3.01 -11.66 -0.86
C PHE A 368 -3.78 -11.44 0.45
N ASP A 369 -4.56 -12.43 0.90
CA ASP A 369 -5.26 -12.34 2.18
C ASP A 369 -4.28 -12.18 3.35
N ILE A 370 -4.68 -11.42 4.36
CA ILE A 370 -3.84 -11.14 5.53
C ILE A 370 -3.41 -12.42 6.25
N GLY A 371 -4.26 -13.44 6.28
CA GLY A 371 -3.92 -14.74 6.87
C GLY A 371 -2.81 -15.46 6.10
N VAL A 372 -2.78 -15.34 4.77
CA VAL A 372 -1.71 -15.89 3.92
C VAL A 372 -0.40 -15.13 4.18
N VAL A 373 -0.46 -13.79 4.20
CA VAL A 373 0.74 -12.96 4.44
C VAL A 373 1.29 -13.18 5.84
N ARG A 374 0.44 -13.32 6.85
CA ARG A 374 0.86 -13.68 8.23
C ARG A 374 1.64 -15.00 8.27
N LYS A 375 1.14 -16.05 7.59
CA LYS A 375 1.84 -17.33 7.50
C LYS A 375 3.20 -17.18 6.85
N GLN A 376 3.27 -16.50 5.69
CA GLN A 376 4.54 -16.21 5.02
C GLN A 376 5.53 -15.48 5.93
N MET A 377 5.07 -14.51 6.71
CA MET A 377 5.93 -13.76 7.64
C MET A 377 6.42 -14.63 8.81
N VAL A 378 5.58 -15.52 9.37
CA VAL A 378 5.98 -16.47 10.40
C VAL A 378 7.04 -17.43 9.86
N GLU A 379 6.86 -17.98 8.66
CA GLU A 379 7.82 -18.87 8.01
C GLU A 379 9.18 -18.17 7.81
N ILE A 380 9.16 -16.96 7.24
CA ILE A 380 10.38 -16.16 7.02
C ILE A 380 11.09 -15.86 8.35
N PHE A 381 10.36 -15.45 9.37
CA PHE A 381 10.94 -15.12 10.66
C PHE A 381 11.50 -16.35 11.36
N SER A 382 10.81 -17.49 11.30
CA SER A 382 11.30 -18.78 11.84
C SER A 382 12.60 -19.24 11.17
N GLU A 383 12.76 -18.92 9.91
CA GLU A 383 13.96 -19.31 9.15
C GLU A 383 15.16 -18.38 9.42
N VAL A 384 14.90 -17.10 9.71
CA VAL A 384 15.96 -16.07 9.81
C VAL A 384 16.33 -15.77 11.26
N LEU A 385 15.41 -15.85 12.21
CA LEU A 385 15.58 -15.41 13.61
C LEU A 385 15.92 -16.55 14.57
#